data_9c24feddd5b884a00b4da063a4377361
#
_entry.id   9c24feddd5b884a00b4da063a4377361
#
_cell.length_a   1.000
_cell.length_b   1.000
_cell.length_c   1.000
_cell.angle_alpha   90.00
_cell.angle_beta   90.00
_cell.angle_gamma   90.00
#
_symmetry.space_group_name_H-M   'P 1'
#
loop_
_entity.id
_entity.type
_entity.pdbx_description
1 polymer ?
#
loop_
_entity_poly.entity_id
_entity_poly.type
_entity_poly.pdbx_seq_one_letter_code
_entity_poly.pdbx_strand_id
1 'polypeptide(L)'
;IVAFITSKGVLNSPKNETIRHYLMKNANIVSVVRLPDNLFSNHAGTDVGSDLVILQKDTMKKRELSMQEKWFIQTEDTGDGIMENQYTMSVAPLSHTTLKRGTDPYGKPALLTIHPGSTEEIAEDLKEHLGISVPANLNIALYNKYKQDTPEMRYEPTPEDWREAGEMMLESER
;
A
#
# COMPACT_ATOMS: atom_id res chain seq x y z
N ILE A 1 -0.75 -14.12 2.21
CA ILE A 1 -1.03 -12.80 1.60
C ILE A 1 -1.05 -11.78 2.71
N VAL A 2 -0.51 -10.60 2.42
CA VAL A 2 -0.56 -9.43 3.30
C VAL A 2 -1.19 -8.29 2.52
N ALA A 3 -2.20 -7.64 3.11
CA ALA A 3 -2.81 -6.44 2.58
C ALA A 3 -2.82 -5.36 3.67
N PHE A 4 -2.35 -4.17 3.36
CA PHE A 4 -2.30 -3.07 4.32
C PHE A 4 -2.40 -1.71 3.60
N ILE A 5 -2.93 -0.74 4.33
CA ILE A 5 -2.93 0.66 3.91
C ILE A 5 -1.79 1.36 4.66
N THR A 6 -1.01 2.15 3.95
CA THR A 6 0.10 2.90 4.50
C THR A 6 0.11 4.33 3.98
N SER A 7 0.81 5.25 4.65
CA SER A 7 1.01 6.58 4.10
C SER A 7 1.83 6.51 2.80
N LYS A 8 1.55 7.38 1.84
CA LYS A 8 2.29 7.42 0.56
C LYS A 8 3.79 7.67 0.74
N GLY A 9 4.19 8.27 1.85
CA GLY A 9 5.60 8.44 2.21
C GLY A 9 6.38 7.13 2.33
N VAL A 10 5.73 6.00 2.59
CA VAL A 10 6.40 4.69 2.63
C VAL A 10 6.91 4.29 1.25
N LEU A 11 6.13 4.50 0.20
CA LEU A 11 6.56 4.23 -1.17
C LEU A 11 7.38 5.38 -1.76
N ASN A 12 7.03 6.63 -1.48
CA ASN A 12 7.66 7.80 -2.09
C ASN A 12 9.02 8.19 -1.49
N SER A 13 9.31 7.82 -0.23
CA SER A 13 10.59 8.19 0.38
C SER A 13 11.76 7.39 -0.17
N PRO A 14 12.81 8.03 -0.71
CA PRO A 14 14.05 7.34 -1.10
C PRO A 14 14.70 6.59 0.06
N LYS A 15 14.53 7.05 1.30
CA LYS A 15 15.09 6.40 2.50
C LYS A 15 14.54 4.99 2.73
N ASN A 16 13.37 4.69 2.18
CA ASN A 16 12.72 3.39 2.30
C ASN A 16 13.07 2.40 1.16
N GLU A 17 13.99 2.76 0.27
CA GLU A 17 14.39 1.91 -0.86
C GLU A 17 14.85 0.52 -0.41
N THR A 18 15.66 0.45 0.64
CA THR A 18 16.16 -0.82 1.20
C THR A 18 15.00 -1.72 1.67
N ILE A 19 13.97 -1.14 2.30
CA ILE A 19 12.80 -1.88 2.76
C ILE A 19 12.00 -2.41 1.56
N ARG A 20 11.76 -1.56 0.55
CA ARG A 20 11.07 -1.96 -0.67
C ARG A 20 11.83 -3.06 -1.42
N HIS A 21 13.15 -2.96 -1.48
CA HIS A 21 13.99 -3.99 -2.07
C HIS A 21 13.89 -5.33 -1.30
N TYR A 22 13.89 -5.29 0.04
CA TYR A 22 13.68 -6.48 0.86
C TYR A 22 12.32 -7.13 0.60
N LEU A 23 11.25 -6.33 0.51
CA LEU A 23 9.92 -6.82 0.18
C LEU A 23 9.90 -7.53 -1.17
N MET A 24 10.51 -6.95 -2.20
CA MET A 24 10.52 -7.54 -3.54
C MET A 24 11.39 -8.79 -3.65
N LYS A 25 12.31 -9.00 -2.76
CA LYS A 25 13.06 -10.28 -2.66
C LYS A 25 12.25 -11.41 -2.02
N ASN A 26 11.27 -11.10 -1.18
CA ASN A 26 10.55 -12.07 -0.36
C ASN A 26 9.04 -12.16 -0.67
N ALA A 27 8.56 -11.32 -1.57
CA ALA A 27 7.14 -11.27 -1.94
C ALA A 27 6.95 -10.88 -3.41
N ASN A 28 5.79 -11.24 -3.95
CA ASN A 28 5.31 -10.81 -5.25
C ASN A 28 4.27 -9.72 -5.07
N ILE A 29 4.24 -8.74 -5.97
CA ILE A 29 3.19 -7.73 -6.00
C ILE A 29 1.91 -8.40 -6.49
N VAL A 30 0.83 -8.29 -5.73
CA VAL A 30 -0.52 -8.68 -6.15
C VAL A 30 -1.28 -7.45 -6.64
N SER A 31 -1.28 -6.38 -5.84
CA SER A 31 -1.83 -5.08 -6.24
C SER A 31 -1.21 -3.97 -5.42
N VAL A 32 -0.99 -2.82 -6.03
CA VAL A 32 -0.63 -1.57 -5.33
C VAL A 32 -1.47 -0.46 -5.92
N VAL A 33 -2.22 0.22 -5.08
CA VAL A 33 -3.16 1.27 -5.50
C VAL A 33 -2.87 2.54 -4.71
N ARG A 34 -2.58 3.65 -5.40
CA ARG A 34 -2.57 4.98 -4.81
C ARG A 34 -4.01 5.39 -4.55
N LEU A 35 -4.37 5.52 -3.28
CA LEU A 35 -5.68 6.00 -2.88
C LEU A 35 -5.75 7.53 -3.00
N PRO A 36 -6.92 8.09 -3.32
CA PRO A 36 -7.08 9.54 -3.41
C PRO A 36 -6.74 10.23 -2.09
N ASP A 37 -5.99 11.34 -2.17
CA ASP A 37 -5.62 12.14 -0.99
C ASP A 37 -6.87 12.67 -0.26
N ASN A 38 -7.96 12.89 -0.99
CA ASN A 38 -9.24 13.36 -0.43
C ASN A 38 -10.17 12.24 0.07
N LEU A 39 -9.72 10.97 0.10
CA LEU A 39 -10.54 9.85 0.58
C LEU A 39 -11.04 10.04 2.02
N PHE A 40 -10.21 10.60 2.89
CA PHE A 40 -10.50 10.77 4.32
C PHE A 40 -10.99 12.18 4.69
N SER A 41 -11.10 13.11 3.73
CA SER A 41 -11.46 14.51 3.98
C SER A 41 -12.80 14.65 4.69
N ASN A 42 -13.81 13.89 4.26
CA ASN A 42 -15.17 13.96 4.78
C ASN A 42 -15.33 13.31 6.17
N HIS A 43 -14.46 12.35 6.51
CA HIS A 43 -14.61 11.57 7.76
C HIS A 43 -13.58 11.93 8.82
N ALA A 44 -12.36 12.27 8.41
CA ALA A 44 -11.28 12.59 9.34
C ALA A 44 -10.82 14.06 9.25
N GLY A 45 -11.39 14.85 8.33
CA GLY A 45 -11.03 16.26 8.15
C GLY A 45 -9.58 16.46 7.71
N THR A 46 -8.96 15.46 7.09
CA THR A 46 -7.57 15.51 6.67
C THR A 46 -7.40 14.91 5.27
N ASP A 47 -6.56 15.57 4.48
CA ASP A 47 -6.14 15.09 3.14
C ASP A 47 -4.81 14.36 3.30
N VAL A 48 -4.86 13.06 3.55
CA VAL A 48 -3.67 12.22 3.73
C VAL A 48 -3.53 11.25 2.58
N GLY A 49 -2.47 11.39 1.82
CA GLY A 49 -2.12 10.44 0.77
C GLY A 49 -1.74 9.09 1.35
N SER A 50 -2.39 8.05 0.85
CA SER A 50 -2.15 6.67 1.26
C SER A 50 -2.10 5.72 0.08
N ASP A 51 -1.48 4.57 0.31
CA ASP A 51 -1.36 3.48 -0.66
C ASP A 51 -1.94 2.19 -0.06
N LEU A 52 -2.79 1.49 -0.82
CA LEU A 52 -3.14 0.11 -0.54
C LEU A 52 -2.08 -0.79 -1.19
N VAL A 53 -1.44 -1.62 -0.39
CA VAL A 53 -0.41 -2.56 -0.86
C VAL A 53 -0.84 -3.98 -0.55
N ILE A 54 -0.90 -4.84 -1.58
CA ILE A 54 -1.23 -6.26 -1.46
C ILE A 54 -0.06 -7.06 -2.01
N LEU A 55 0.55 -7.85 -1.13
CA LEU A 55 1.70 -8.68 -1.43
C LEU A 55 1.42 -10.15 -1.15
N GLN A 56 2.00 -11.02 -1.95
CA GLN A 56 2.02 -12.45 -1.70
C GLN A 56 3.43 -12.90 -1.32
N LYS A 57 3.59 -13.44 -0.10
CA LYS A 57 4.87 -13.98 0.37
C LYS A 57 5.38 -15.07 -0.57
N ASP A 58 6.66 -14.99 -0.90
CA ASP A 58 7.39 -15.97 -1.70
C ASP A 58 8.85 -16.03 -1.25
N THR A 59 9.11 -16.80 -0.20
CA THR A 59 10.46 -16.94 0.37
C THR A 59 11.39 -17.80 -0.49
N MET A 60 10.86 -18.46 -1.50
CA MET A 60 11.61 -19.26 -2.45
C MET A 60 11.86 -18.54 -3.80
N LYS A 61 11.55 -17.26 -3.83
CA LYS A 61 11.70 -16.42 -5.03
C LYS A 61 13.17 -16.30 -5.43
N LYS A 62 13.56 -17.02 -6.51
CA LYS A 62 14.94 -17.05 -7.03
C LYS A 62 15.12 -16.28 -8.33
N ARG A 63 14.02 -15.80 -8.93
CA ARG A 63 14.06 -15.08 -10.20
C ARG A 63 14.58 -13.66 -10.05
N GLU A 64 15.09 -13.11 -11.12
CA GLU A 64 15.37 -11.69 -11.19
C GLU A 64 14.08 -10.86 -11.01
N LEU A 65 14.26 -9.65 -10.47
CA LEU A 65 13.14 -8.72 -10.29
C LEU A 65 12.57 -8.32 -11.66
N SER A 66 11.25 -8.38 -11.77
CA SER A 66 10.54 -7.87 -12.93
C SER A 66 10.67 -6.34 -13.04
N MET A 67 10.29 -5.77 -14.19
CA MET A 67 10.28 -4.32 -14.37
C MET A 67 9.37 -3.63 -13.34
N GLN A 68 8.18 -4.18 -13.09
CA GLN A 68 7.24 -3.64 -12.12
C GLN A 68 7.80 -3.66 -10.69
N GLU A 69 8.53 -4.71 -10.32
CA GLU A 69 9.19 -4.79 -9.02
C GLU A 69 10.35 -3.81 -8.87
N LYS A 70 11.07 -3.55 -9.96
CA LYS A 70 12.09 -2.48 -10.00
C LYS A 70 11.45 -1.10 -9.83
N TRP A 71 10.32 -0.84 -10.50
CA TRP A 71 9.56 0.40 -10.30
C TRP A 71 9.03 0.55 -8.87
N PHE A 72 8.58 -0.54 -8.24
CA PHE A 72 8.16 -0.51 -6.83
C PHE A 72 9.29 -0.12 -5.88
N ILE A 73 10.52 -0.49 -6.19
CA ILE A 73 11.70 -0.14 -5.39
C ILE A 73 12.10 1.31 -5.59
N GLN A 74 12.05 1.81 -6.84
CA GLN A 74 12.62 3.09 -7.24
C GLN A 74 11.66 4.27 -7.04
N THR A 75 12.26 5.43 -6.80
CA THR A 75 11.57 6.72 -6.74
C THR A 75 12.24 7.69 -7.70
N GLU A 76 11.48 8.67 -8.18
CA GLU A 76 12.00 9.73 -9.03
C GLU A 76 11.52 11.10 -8.56
N ASP A 77 12.30 12.13 -8.85
CA ASP A 77 11.91 13.52 -8.62
C ASP A 77 11.02 14.00 -9.79
N THR A 78 9.78 14.32 -9.48
CA THR A 78 8.82 14.84 -10.46
C THR A 78 8.90 16.35 -10.64
N GLY A 79 9.91 16.98 -10.06
CA GLY A 79 10.18 18.39 -10.03
C GLY A 79 9.90 19.02 -8.66
N ASP A 80 10.61 20.08 -8.35
CA ASP A 80 10.53 20.83 -7.07
C ASP A 80 10.84 19.98 -5.82
N GLY A 81 11.63 18.90 -5.97
CA GLY A 81 11.95 17.96 -4.89
C GLY A 81 10.80 17.05 -4.48
N ILE A 82 9.74 16.95 -5.30
CA ILE A 82 8.63 16.04 -5.07
C ILE A 82 9.03 14.64 -5.54
N MET A 83 9.32 13.76 -4.56
CA MET A 83 9.66 12.37 -4.84
C MET A 83 8.42 11.51 -4.96
N GLU A 84 8.31 10.75 -6.06
CA GLU A 84 7.22 9.81 -6.30
C GLU A 84 7.77 8.41 -6.60
N ASN A 85 7.02 7.39 -6.20
CA ASN A 85 7.37 6.01 -6.50
C ASN A 85 7.07 5.69 -7.97
N GLN A 86 8.04 5.09 -8.69
CA GLN A 86 7.87 4.82 -10.12
C GLN A 86 6.73 3.85 -10.42
N TYR A 87 6.43 2.91 -9.52
CA TYR A 87 5.31 1.99 -9.72
C TYR A 87 3.98 2.73 -9.70
N THR A 88 3.75 3.60 -8.70
CA THR A 88 2.50 4.35 -8.58
C THR A 88 2.31 5.38 -9.69
N MET A 89 3.41 5.82 -10.32
CA MET A 89 3.37 6.72 -11.48
C MET A 89 3.17 5.97 -12.81
N SER A 90 3.63 4.72 -12.91
CA SER A 90 3.66 3.95 -14.16
C SER A 90 2.48 3.00 -14.30
N VAL A 91 1.97 2.46 -13.21
CA VAL A 91 0.76 1.62 -13.21
C VAL A 91 -0.45 2.54 -13.13
N ALA A 92 -1.47 2.23 -13.92
CA ALA A 92 -2.67 3.05 -14.00
C ALA A 92 -3.21 3.39 -12.59
N PRO A 93 -3.41 4.67 -12.29
CA PRO A 93 -4.03 5.09 -11.03
C PRO A 93 -5.46 4.56 -10.96
N LEU A 94 -6.08 4.69 -9.78
CA LEU A 94 -7.49 4.41 -9.62
C LEU A 94 -8.31 5.22 -10.63
N SER A 95 -9.35 4.62 -11.21
CA SER A 95 -10.22 5.26 -12.20
C SER A 95 -10.70 6.62 -11.70
N HIS A 96 -10.98 7.54 -12.61
CA HIS A 96 -11.48 8.88 -12.35
C HIS A 96 -10.57 9.78 -11.48
N THR A 97 -9.36 9.34 -11.09
CA THR A 97 -8.43 10.19 -10.36
C THR A 97 -7.66 11.13 -11.29
N THR A 98 -7.30 12.30 -10.76
CA THR A 98 -6.44 13.28 -11.42
C THR A 98 -5.26 13.65 -10.52
N LEU A 99 -4.10 13.95 -11.12
CA LEU A 99 -2.93 14.43 -10.40
C LEU A 99 -2.92 15.96 -10.37
N LYS A 100 -2.70 16.54 -9.19
CA LYS A 100 -2.64 17.98 -8.99
C LYS A 100 -1.44 18.33 -8.11
N ARG A 101 -0.65 19.34 -8.52
CA ARG A 101 0.36 19.92 -7.63
C ARG A 101 -0.31 20.70 -6.50
N GLY A 102 0.18 20.48 -5.29
CA GLY A 102 -0.34 21.13 -4.08
C GLY A 102 0.66 21.03 -2.94
N THR A 103 0.15 20.99 -1.73
CA THR A 103 0.93 20.81 -0.51
C THR A 103 0.39 19.61 0.28
N ASP A 104 1.29 18.90 0.95
CA ASP A 104 0.91 17.89 1.93
C ASP A 104 0.34 18.55 3.21
N PRO A 105 -0.20 17.79 4.18
CA PRO A 105 -0.70 18.33 5.45
C PRO A 105 0.34 19.09 6.28
N TYR A 106 1.62 18.92 5.96
CA TYR A 106 2.74 19.61 6.62
C TYR A 106 3.23 20.84 5.86
N GLY A 107 2.54 21.24 4.79
CA GLY A 107 2.87 22.41 3.97
C GLY A 107 4.02 22.21 2.98
N LYS A 108 4.47 20.97 2.76
CA LYS A 108 5.51 20.67 1.77
C LYS A 108 4.89 20.48 0.38
N PRO A 109 5.61 20.85 -0.70
CA PRO A 109 5.17 20.55 -2.06
C PRO A 109 4.89 19.06 -2.22
N ALA A 110 3.74 18.74 -2.83
CA ALA A 110 3.30 17.37 -3.04
C ALA A 110 2.51 17.22 -4.34
N LEU A 111 2.52 16.02 -4.89
CA LEU A 111 1.61 15.61 -5.95
C LEU A 111 0.40 14.94 -5.31
N LEU A 112 -0.76 15.57 -5.46
CA LEU A 112 -2.02 15.09 -4.88
C LEU A 112 -2.78 14.28 -5.92
N THR A 113 -3.30 13.14 -5.50
CA THR A 113 -4.23 12.31 -6.29
C THR A 113 -5.64 12.62 -5.83
N ILE A 114 -6.47 13.20 -6.69
CA ILE A 114 -7.81 13.68 -6.35
C ILE A 114 -8.85 12.87 -7.12
N HIS A 115 -9.86 12.39 -6.43
CA HIS A 115 -11.05 11.78 -6.99
C HIS A 115 -12.24 12.74 -6.86
N PRO A 116 -13.01 13.01 -7.93
CA PRO A 116 -14.12 13.97 -7.90
C PRO A 116 -15.38 13.43 -7.21
N GLY A 117 -15.47 12.12 -7.06
CA GLY A 117 -16.66 11.42 -6.54
C GLY A 117 -16.70 11.27 -5.02
N SER A 118 -17.78 10.66 -4.57
CA SER A 118 -18.00 10.31 -3.16
C SER A 118 -17.11 9.15 -2.70
N THR A 119 -17.11 8.86 -1.40
CA THR A 119 -16.41 7.70 -0.83
C THR A 119 -16.92 6.37 -1.42
N GLU A 120 -18.21 6.29 -1.70
CA GLU A 120 -18.86 5.12 -2.30
C GLU A 120 -18.38 4.90 -3.74
N GLU A 121 -18.25 5.97 -4.54
CA GLU A 121 -17.72 5.90 -5.90
C GLU A 121 -16.23 5.52 -5.90
N ILE A 122 -15.43 6.03 -4.97
CA ILE A 122 -14.04 5.61 -4.77
C ILE A 122 -13.96 4.12 -4.43
N ALA A 123 -14.87 3.63 -3.59
CA ALA A 123 -14.92 2.22 -3.20
C ALA A 123 -15.32 1.31 -4.38
N GLU A 124 -16.20 1.76 -5.27
CA GLU A 124 -16.57 1.03 -6.48
C GLU A 124 -15.39 0.95 -7.46
N ASP A 125 -14.71 2.06 -7.72
CA ASP A 125 -13.51 2.09 -8.57
C ASP A 125 -12.39 1.20 -8.00
N LEU A 126 -12.20 1.22 -6.68
CA LEU A 126 -11.23 0.35 -6.01
C LEU A 126 -11.62 -1.12 -6.15
N LYS A 127 -12.88 -1.46 -6.00
CA LYS A 127 -13.41 -2.81 -6.17
C LYS A 127 -13.20 -3.32 -7.60
N GLU A 128 -13.46 -2.47 -8.61
CA GLU A 128 -13.22 -2.80 -10.00
C GLU A 128 -11.73 -3.05 -10.26
N HIS A 129 -10.87 -2.13 -9.81
CA HIS A 129 -9.41 -2.26 -9.94
C HIS A 129 -8.90 -3.56 -9.31
N LEU A 130 -9.31 -3.87 -8.08
CA LEU A 130 -8.92 -5.10 -7.38
C LEU A 130 -9.51 -6.35 -8.04
N GLY A 131 -10.71 -6.26 -8.60
CA GLY A 131 -11.36 -7.33 -9.36
C GLY A 131 -10.56 -7.77 -10.59
N ILE A 132 -9.75 -6.86 -11.15
CA ILE A 132 -8.86 -7.14 -12.29
C ILE A 132 -7.45 -7.52 -11.79
N SER A 133 -6.86 -6.71 -10.93
CA SER A 133 -5.44 -6.85 -10.56
C SER A 133 -5.16 -8.07 -9.69
N VAL A 134 -6.06 -8.40 -8.76
CA VAL A 134 -5.86 -9.53 -7.85
C VAL A 134 -5.90 -10.88 -8.59
N PRO A 135 -6.92 -11.21 -9.40
CA PRO A 135 -6.92 -12.45 -10.16
C PRO A 135 -5.75 -12.57 -11.15
N ALA A 136 -5.32 -11.45 -11.73
CA ALA A 136 -4.23 -11.43 -12.70
C ALA A 136 -2.85 -11.73 -12.08
N ASN A 137 -2.62 -11.33 -10.84
CA ASN A 137 -1.30 -11.37 -10.21
C ASN A 137 -1.17 -12.37 -9.05
N LEU A 138 -2.29 -12.84 -8.49
CA LEU A 138 -2.27 -13.79 -7.40
C LEU A 138 -1.88 -15.19 -7.89
N ASN A 139 -0.79 -15.74 -7.35
CA ASN A 139 -0.40 -17.12 -7.61
C ASN A 139 -1.14 -18.07 -6.68
N ILE A 140 -2.24 -18.65 -7.16
CA ILE A 140 -3.10 -19.58 -6.41
C ILE A 140 -2.36 -20.84 -5.99
N ALA A 141 -1.47 -21.39 -6.84
CA ALA A 141 -0.70 -22.57 -6.49
C ALA A 141 0.25 -22.31 -5.31
N LEU A 142 0.92 -21.16 -5.33
CA LEU A 142 1.78 -20.72 -4.21
C LEU A 142 0.96 -20.48 -2.94
N TYR A 143 -0.23 -19.88 -3.06
CA TYR A 143 -1.14 -19.67 -1.93
C TYR A 143 -1.54 -21.00 -1.28
N ASN A 144 -1.97 -21.98 -2.09
CA ASN A 144 -2.40 -23.29 -1.59
C ASN A 144 -1.25 -24.07 -0.96
N LYS A 145 -0.04 -23.97 -1.51
CA LYS A 145 1.15 -24.58 -0.92
C LYS A 145 1.38 -24.07 0.50
N TYR A 146 1.43 -22.75 0.69
CA TYR A 146 1.65 -22.17 2.03
C TYR A 146 0.48 -22.40 2.99
N LYS A 147 -0.75 -22.54 2.48
CA LYS A 147 -1.91 -22.89 3.31
C LYS A 147 -1.80 -24.30 3.88
N GLN A 148 -1.26 -25.26 3.11
CA GLN A 148 -1.05 -26.64 3.55
C GLN A 148 0.10 -26.76 4.54
N ASP A 149 1.19 -26.00 4.33
CA ASP A 149 2.38 -26.02 5.16
C ASP A 149 2.24 -25.23 6.49
N THR A 150 1.20 -24.41 6.61
CA THR A 150 0.96 -23.65 7.85
C THR A 150 -0.10 -24.38 8.66
N PRO A 151 0.24 -24.97 9.83
CA PRO A 151 -0.77 -25.41 10.78
C PRO A 151 -1.74 -24.25 11.01
N GLU A 152 -3.03 -24.54 11.14
CA GLU A 152 -4.01 -23.52 11.56
C GLU A 152 -3.63 -23.02 12.95
N MET A 153 -2.69 -22.11 13.02
CA MET A 153 -2.49 -21.31 14.22
C MET A 153 -3.62 -20.28 14.23
N ARG A 154 -4.78 -20.70 14.70
CA ARG A 154 -5.75 -19.78 15.26
C ARG A 154 -5.12 -19.21 16.50
N TYR A 155 -4.46 -18.09 16.37
CA TYR A 155 -4.16 -17.26 17.53
C TYR A 155 -5.50 -16.73 18.03
N GLU A 156 -6.01 -17.33 19.08
CA GLU A 156 -7.11 -16.76 19.86
C GLU A 156 -6.47 -15.93 20.97
N PRO A 157 -6.56 -14.58 20.90
CA PRO A 157 -5.97 -13.71 21.91
C PRO A 157 -6.51 -14.09 23.29
N THR A 158 -5.64 -14.32 24.23
CA THR A 158 -6.01 -14.57 25.61
C THR A 158 -6.48 -13.28 26.28
N PRO A 159 -7.24 -13.34 27.38
CA PRO A 159 -7.55 -12.14 28.16
C PRO A 159 -6.31 -11.34 28.60
N GLU A 160 -5.17 -12.00 28.71
CA GLU A 160 -3.88 -11.41 29.05
C GLU A 160 -3.32 -10.57 27.92
N ASP A 161 -3.40 -11.08 26.68
CA ASP A 161 -2.97 -10.33 25.48
C ASP A 161 -3.79 -9.04 25.30
N TRP A 162 -5.10 -9.10 25.56
CA TRP A 162 -5.96 -7.91 25.50
C TRP A 162 -5.62 -6.88 26.57
N ARG A 163 -5.21 -7.34 27.77
CA ARG A 163 -4.78 -6.45 28.84
C ARG A 163 -3.47 -5.75 28.48
N GLU A 164 -2.47 -6.50 28.02
CA GLU A 164 -1.16 -5.95 27.60
C GLU A 164 -1.32 -4.96 26.43
N ALA A 165 -2.16 -5.27 25.46
CA ALA A 165 -2.46 -4.34 24.37
C ALA A 165 -3.12 -3.03 24.87
N GLY A 166 -4.02 -3.14 25.85
CA GLY A 166 -4.64 -1.97 26.50
C GLY A 166 -3.65 -1.12 27.28
N GLU A 167 -2.72 -1.74 28.00
CA GLU A 167 -1.67 -1.04 28.75
C GLU A 167 -0.70 -0.30 27.81
N MET A 168 -0.28 -0.93 26.70
CA MET A 168 0.56 -0.29 25.69
C MET A 168 -0.13 0.91 25.01
N MET A 169 -1.44 0.85 24.77
CA MET A 169 -2.21 1.98 24.25
C MET A 169 -2.23 3.17 25.23
N LEU A 170 -2.44 2.90 26.52
CA LEU A 170 -2.45 3.92 27.56
C LEU A 170 -1.07 4.56 27.80
N GLU A 171 0.01 3.82 27.60
CA GLU A 171 1.38 4.38 27.70
C GLU A 171 1.74 5.24 26.49
N SER A 172 1.18 4.96 25.30
CA SER A 172 1.44 5.76 24.10
C SER A 172 0.73 7.13 24.10
N GLU A 173 -0.27 7.31 24.96
CA GLU A 173 -1.02 8.57 25.11
C GLU A 173 -0.45 9.50 26.23
N ARG A 174 0.62 9.10 26.90
CA ARG A 174 1.34 9.90 27.93
C ARG A 174 2.61 10.52 27.36
#